data_61ee6c7a5daa73b605adae46b578b72d
#
_entry.id   61ee6c7a5daa73b605adae46b578b72d
#
_cell.length_a   1.000
_cell.length_b   1.000
_cell.length_c   1.000
_cell.angle_alpha   90.00
_cell.angle_beta   90.00
_cell.angle_gamma   90.00
#
_symmetry.space_group_name_H-M   'P 1'
#
loop_
_entity.id
_entity.type
_entity.pdbx_description
1 polymer ?
#
loop_
_entity_poly.entity_id
_entity_poly.type
_entity_poly.pdbx_seq_one_letter_code
_entity_poly.pdbx_strand_id
1 'polypeptide(L)'
;ALPRAEAAAKSQTVGRAVPAGNYTMSFRSELSQMDIEHEYYYSDSFFAHSSIQYDHQLALATLGMVTAAFNTWASDAKYWANGDVGRENSLDAAYTKLGFGDVKYRYYDVDVGKAGDFVGWSTARKTITLNGKRTTIVALILRGGGYGGEWVSNLHTGAGHAHSGFIIPVHEVFADLKNYLAAARQKGELGVVKLWMGGYSRGAAVANLLAARVNKE
;
A
#
# COMPACT_ATOMS: atom_id res chain seq x y z
N ALA A 1 15.62 26.53 5.77
CA ALA A 1 15.28 25.45 4.86
C ALA A 1 16.43 24.44 4.89
N LEU A 2 16.25 23.30 5.57
CA LEU A 2 17.19 22.19 5.53
C LEU A 2 16.94 21.43 4.22
N PRO A 3 17.97 20.99 3.50
CA PRO A 3 17.80 20.24 2.27
C PRO A 3 17.09 18.91 2.59
N ARG A 4 16.02 18.63 1.85
CA ARG A 4 15.36 17.33 1.80
C ARG A 4 16.41 16.29 1.42
N ALA A 5 16.71 15.36 2.32
CA ALA A 5 17.47 14.18 1.94
C ALA A 5 16.58 13.40 0.93
N GLU A 6 16.98 13.40 -0.34
CA GLU A 6 16.44 12.47 -1.32
C GLU A 6 16.73 11.07 -0.82
N ALA A 7 15.67 10.35 -0.46
CA ALA A 7 15.79 8.92 -0.18
C ALA A 7 16.40 8.26 -1.41
N ALA A 8 17.53 7.62 -1.22
CA ALA A 8 18.26 6.94 -2.28
C ALA A 8 17.28 6.02 -3.02
N ALA A 9 17.20 6.19 -4.35
CA ALA A 9 16.35 5.37 -5.20
C ALA A 9 16.81 3.92 -5.10
N LYS A 10 16.14 3.14 -4.24
CA LYS A 10 16.33 1.69 -4.19
C LYS A 10 15.97 1.13 -5.56
N SER A 11 16.79 0.21 -6.06
CA SER A 11 16.75 -0.44 -7.36
C SER A 11 15.35 -0.53 -7.99
N GLN A 12 15.15 0.14 -9.12
CA GLN A 12 13.89 0.16 -9.87
C GLN A 12 13.71 -1.11 -10.71
N THR A 13 13.98 -2.28 -10.16
CA THR A 13 13.71 -3.53 -10.87
C THR A 13 12.22 -3.85 -10.82
N VAL A 14 11.63 -4.10 -11.99
CA VAL A 14 10.28 -4.67 -12.09
C VAL A 14 10.27 -6.02 -11.36
N GLY A 15 9.28 -6.23 -10.50
CA GLY A 15 9.14 -7.44 -9.73
C GLY A 15 8.93 -8.69 -10.61
N ARG A 16 9.04 -9.87 -10.02
CA ARG A 16 9.00 -11.18 -10.69
C ARG A 16 7.99 -12.13 -10.04
N ALA A 17 7.62 -13.19 -10.76
CA ALA A 17 6.83 -14.28 -10.21
C ALA A 17 7.55 -14.93 -9.01
N VAL A 18 6.76 -15.41 -8.06
CA VAL A 18 7.23 -16.20 -6.92
C VAL A 18 6.53 -17.55 -6.86
N PRO A 19 7.14 -18.59 -6.28
CA PRO A 19 6.47 -19.86 -6.05
C PRO A 19 5.20 -19.69 -5.22
N ALA A 20 4.19 -20.50 -5.48
CA ALA A 20 3.05 -20.62 -4.58
C ALA A 20 3.48 -21.36 -3.30
N GLY A 21 3.05 -20.88 -2.15
CA GLY A 21 3.45 -21.48 -0.87
C GLY A 21 3.15 -20.62 0.35
N ASN A 22 3.58 -21.08 1.49
CA ASN A 22 3.47 -20.34 2.75
C ASN A 22 4.60 -19.31 2.86
N TYR A 23 4.23 -18.13 3.25
CA TYR A 23 5.11 -16.99 3.47
C TYR A 23 4.89 -16.47 4.88
N THR A 24 5.95 -16.04 5.53
CA THR A 24 5.91 -15.38 6.83
C THR A 24 6.24 -13.90 6.67
N MET A 25 5.44 -13.06 7.25
CA MET A 25 5.68 -11.63 7.36
C MET A 25 5.89 -11.27 8.82
N SER A 26 6.99 -10.58 9.09
CA SER A 26 7.30 -10.09 10.44
C SER A 26 7.01 -8.60 10.51
N PHE A 27 6.34 -8.15 11.53
CA PHE A 27 6.07 -6.75 11.80
C PHE A 27 5.89 -6.52 13.30
N ARG A 28 6.09 -5.28 13.73
CA ARG A 28 5.81 -4.91 15.09
C ARG A 28 4.33 -4.55 15.25
N SER A 29 3.64 -5.22 16.15
CA SER A 29 2.25 -4.92 16.48
C SER A 29 2.16 -3.58 17.20
N GLU A 30 1.28 -2.73 16.69
CA GLU A 30 1.02 -1.43 17.29
C GLU A 30 0.27 -1.54 18.63
N LEU A 31 -0.62 -2.51 18.74
CA LEU A 31 -1.40 -2.73 19.96
C LEU A 31 -0.58 -3.35 21.09
N SER A 32 0.15 -4.42 20.81
CA SER A 32 0.91 -5.16 21.82
C SER A 32 2.33 -4.66 21.98
N GLN A 33 2.84 -3.83 21.06
CA GLN A 33 4.23 -3.41 20.99
C GLN A 33 5.22 -4.60 20.92
N MET A 34 4.75 -5.73 20.43
CA MET A 34 5.53 -6.97 20.26
C MET A 34 5.78 -7.22 18.77
N ASP A 35 6.88 -7.90 18.48
CA ASP A 35 7.13 -8.42 17.15
C ASP A 35 6.22 -9.63 16.91
N ILE A 36 5.52 -9.62 15.79
CA ILE A 36 4.56 -10.65 15.40
C ILE A 36 4.99 -11.25 14.08
N GLU A 37 4.87 -12.55 13.98
CA GLU A 37 4.97 -13.29 12.74
C GLU A 37 3.58 -13.69 12.27
N HIS A 38 3.26 -13.31 11.02
CA HIS A 38 2.03 -13.68 10.35
C HIS A 38 2.36 -14.62 9.21
N GLU A 39 1.91 -15.87 9.32
CA GLU A 39 2.03 -16.87 8.27
C GLU A 39 0.78 -16.85 7.39
N TYR A 40 0.97 -16.87 6.07
CA TYR A 40 -0.12 -16.88 5.09
C TYR A 40 0.32 -17.60 3.82
N TYR A 41 -0.65 -18.21 3.16
CA TYR A 41 -0.43 -18.77 1.83
C TYR A 41 -0.55 -17.68 0.78
N TYR A 42 0.35 -17.68 -0.20
CA TYR A 42 0.31 -16.75 -1.33
C TYR A 42 0.56 -17.48 -2.65
N SER A 43 -0.18 -17.08 -3.67
CA SER A 43 0.02 -17.54 -5.05
C SER A 43 -0.31 -16.42 -6.02
N ASP A 44 0.53 -16.27 -7.04
CA ASP A 44 0.25 -15.35 -8.14
C ASP A 44 -1.04 -15.72 -8.91
N SER A 45 -1.47 -16.99 -8.82
CA SER A 45 -2.71 -17.47 -9.43
C SER A 45 -3.98 -16.83 -8.85
N PHE A 46 -3.93 -16.22 -7.67
CA PHE A 46 -5.05 -15.43 -7.12
C PHE A 46 -5.54 -14.36 -8.10
N PHE A 47 -4.65 -13.79 -8.88
CA PHE A 47 -4.96 -12.76 -9.86
C PHE A 47 -5.40 -13.30 -11.22
N ALA A 48 -5.43 -14.62 -11.39
CA ALA A 48 -5.95 -15.26 -12.59
C ALA A 48 -7.48 -15.34 -12.64
N HIS A 49 -8.13 -15.22 -11.49
CA HIS A 49 -9.57 -15.32 -11.32
C HIS A 49 -10.28 -13.98 -11.35
N SER A 50 -11.61 -14.02 -11.36
CA SER A 50 -12.47 -12.84 -11.26
C SER A 50 -12.41 -12.26 -9.85
N SER A 51 -12.32 -10.94 -9.76
CA SER A 51 -12.30 -10.20 -8.48
C SER A 51 -13.64 -10.19 -7.73
N ILE A 52 -14.71 -10.70 -8.33
CA ILE A 52 -16.02 -10.79 -7.67
C ILE A 52 -16.14 -12.00 -6.74
N GLN A 53 -15.20 -12.94 -6.79
CA GLN A 53 -15.16 -14.09 -5.90
C GLN A 53 -14.27 -13.81 -4.72
N TYR A 54 -14.77 -14.07 -3.52
CA TYR A 54 -13.97 -13.99 -2.30
C TYR A 54 -12.92 -15.09 -2.26
N ASP A 55 -11.68 -14.71 -2.03
CA ASP A 55 -10.57 -15.62 -1.79
C ASP A 55 -10.01 -15.37 -0.38
N HIS A 56 -10.17 -16.37 0.50
CA HIS A 56 -9.77 -16.28 1.89
C HIS A 56 -8.25 -16.13 2.06
N GLN A 57 -7.48 -16.84 1.24
CA GLN A 57 -6.01 -16.78 1.33
C GLN A 57 -5.47 -15.43 0.86
N LEU A 58 -6.05 -14.88 -0.20
CA LEU A 58 -5.71 -13.51 -0.63
C LEU A 58 -6.10 -12.48 0.44
N ALA A 59 -7.23 -12.68 1.13
CA ALA A 59 -7.63 -11.81 2.23
C ALA A 59 -6.64 -11.86 3.40
N LEU A 60 -6.14 -13.04 3.78
CA LEU A 60 -5.10 -13.20 4.79
C LEU A 60 -3.77 -12.54 4.38
N ALA A 61 -3.35 -12.74 3.13
CA ALA A 61 -2.17 -12.06 2.60
C ALA A 61 -2.35 -10.53 2.61
N THR A 62 -3.55 -10.04 2.25
CA THR A 62 -3.86 -8.60 2.30
C THR A 62 -3.83 -8.06 3.73
N LEU A 63 -4.35 -8.82 4.70
CA LEU A 63 -4.29 -8.47 6.13
C LEU A 63 -2.84 -8.29 6.58
N GLY A 64 -1.94 -9.22 6.21
CA GLY A 64 -0.51 -9.09 6.50
C GLY A 64 0.08 -7.80 5.92
N MET A 65 -0.20 -7.51 4.63
CA MET A 65 0.31 -6.31 3.97
C MET A 65 -0.17 -5.02 4.63
N VAL A 66 -1.48 -4.91 4.95
CA VAL A 66 -2.01 -3.69 5.58
C VAL A 66 -1.52 -3.53 7.02
N THR A 67 -1.23 -4.63 7.71
CA THR A 67 -0.65 -4.60 9.06
C THR A 67 0.81 -4.18 9.01
N ALA A 68 1.59 -4.70 8.04
CA ALA A 68 2.98 -4.28 7.83
C ALA A 68 3.08 -2.77 7.49
N ALA A 69 2.08 -2.21 6.84
CA ALA A 69 1.98 -0.78 6.57
C ALA A 69 1.81 0.07 7.83
N PHE A 70 1.44 -0.52 8.95
CA PHE A 70 1.02 0.14 10.19
C PHE A 70 2.04 0.03 11.32
N ASN A 71 3.29 -0.10 11.02
CA ASN A 71 4.31 -0.71 11.85
C ASN A 71 4.78 0.09 13.09
N THR A 72 4.45 1.38 13.27
CA THR A 72 4.86 2.12 14.48
C THR A 72 3.94 3.29 14.78
N TRP A 73 3.71 3.53 16.07
CA TRP A 73 3.05 4.77 16.52
C TRP A 73 3.94 5.99 16.29
N ALA A 74 3.30 7.02 15.80
CA ALA A 74 3.93 8.33 15.65
C ALA A 74 4.45 8.94 16.97
N SER A 75 3.95 8.48 18.11
CA SER A 75 4.39 8.92 19.44
C SER A 75 5.78 8.40 19.84
N ASP A 76 6.30 7.40 19.14
CA ASP A 76 7.60 6.84 19.49
C ASP A 76 8.72 7.58 18.73
N ALA A 77 8.96 8.84 19.11
CA ALA A 77 9.93 9.73 18.49
C ALA A 77 11.34 9.13 18.36
N LYS A 78 11.72 8.17 19.21
CA LYS A 78 13.02 7.47 19.13
C LYS A 78 13.16 6.61 17.87
N TYR A 79 12.07 6.11 17.29
CA TYR A 79 12.10 5.36 16.03
C TYR A 79 12.20 6.28 14.80
N TRP A 80 11.85 7.57 14.98
CA TRP A 80 11.98 8.58 13.93
C TRP A 80 13.37 9.23 13.92
N ALA A 81 13.98 9.35 15.09
CA ALA A 81 15.25 10.04 15.26
C ALA A 81 16.44 9.32 14.58
N ASN A 82 16.31 8.02 14.34
CA ASN A 82 17.39 7.22 13.77
C ASN A 82 17.28 7.01 12.26
N GLY A 83 16.34 7.64 11.58
CA GLY A 83 16.12 7.44 10.15
C GLY A 83 15.71 6.00 9.77
N ASP A 84 15.50 5.16 10.78
CA ASP A 84 15.10 3.77 10.59
C ASP A 84 13.56 3.75 10.45
N VAL A 85 13.13 3.78 9.24
CA VAL A 85 11.72 3.79 8.89
C VAL A 85 11.21 2.35 8.96
N GLY A 86 11.04 1.84 10.16
CA GLY A 86 10.65 0.45 10.41
C GLY A 86 9.41 -0.01 9.62
N ARG A 87 8.53 0.91 9.29
CA ARG A 87 7.35 0.70 8.44
C ARG A 87 7.67 0.38 6.99
N GLU A 88 8.53 1.20 6.38
CA GLU A 88 8.99 0.96 5.01
C GLU A 88 9.74 -0.36 4.95
N ASN A 89 10.55 -0.66 5.96
CA ASN A 89 11.29 -1.91 6.01
C ASN A 89 10.38 -3.14 6.07
N SER A 90 9.28 -3.11 6.85
CA SER A 90 8.34 -4.23 6.91
C SER A 90 7.58 -4.41 5.60
N LEU A 91 7.10 -3.33 4.98
CA LEU A 91 6.46 -3.39 3.67
C LEU A 91 7.45 -3.75 2.56
N ASP A 92 8.66 -3.19 2.57
CA ASP A 92 9.69 -3.54 1.60
C ASP A 92 10.05 -5.03 1.67
N ALA A 93 10.17 -5.58 2.88
CA ALA A 93 10.42 -7.00 3.09
C ALA A 93 9.25 -7.84 2.59
N ALA A 94 8.00 -7.43 2.85
CA ALA A 94 6.81 -8.09 2.38
C ALA A 94 6.70 -8.07 0.84
N TYR A 95 6.87 -6.90 0.23
CA TYR A 95 6.87 -6.75 -1.22
C TYR A 95 7.98 -7.59 -1.86
N THR A 96 9.17 -7.55 -1.31
CA THR A 96 10.32 -8.32 -1.83
C THR A 96 10.05 -9.82 -1.76
N LYS A 97 9.53 -10.33 -0.65
CA LYS A 97 9.17 -11.75 -0.48
C LYS A 97 8.13 -12.19 -1.50
N LEU A 98 7.15 -11.35 -1.81
CA LEU A 98 6.11 -11.62 -2.80
C LEU A 98 6.52 -11.25 -4.23
N GLY A 99 7.78 -10.90 -4.46
CA GLY A 99 8.33 -10.61 -5.79
C GLY A 99 7.89 -9.28 -6.39
N PHE A 100 7.37 -8.36 -5.60
CA PHE A 100 7.07 -7.00 -6.06
C PHE A 100 8.32 -6.12 -6.08
N GLY A 101 8.37 -5.18 -7.00
CA GLY A 101 9.40 -4.16 -7.11
C GLY A 101 8.83 -2.80 -7.49
N ASP A 102 9.70 -1.85 -7.83
CA ASP A 102 9.34 -0.45 -8.14
C ASP A 102 8.42 0.16 -7.06
N VAL A 103 8.81 -0.04 -5.79
CA VAL A 103 8.03 0.40 -4.62
C VAL A 103 8.08 1.92 -4.51
N LYS A 104 6.92 2.54 -4.33
CA LYS A 104 6.75 3.97 -4.07
C LYS A 104 5.93 4.16 -2.81
N TYR A 105 6.32 5.15 -2.01
CA TYR A 105 5.63 5.56 -0.80
C TYR A 105 5.16 7.00 -0.89
N ARG A 106 4.02 7.29 -0.27
CA ARG A 106 3.47 8.64 -0.10
C ARG A 106 2.95 8.82 1.31
N TYR A 107 3.26 9.97 1.90
CA TYR A 107 2.80 10.39 3.24
C TYR A 107 3.12 9.41 4.38
N TYR A 108 4.19 8.63 4.25
CA TYR A 108 4.67 7.78 5.36
C TYR A 108 5.53 8.56 6.35
N ASP A 109 6.15 9.61 5.90
CA ASP A 109 7.08 10.51 6.62
C ASP A 109 6.46 11.88 6.94
N VAL A 110 5.13 11.98 6.91
CA VAL A 110 4.46 13.25 7.19
C VAL A 110 4.63 13.63 8.64
N ASP A 111 5.04 14.88 8.88
CA ASP A 111 5.21 15.48 10.18
C ASP A 111 3.91 15.40 11.00
N VAL A 112 4.02 14.83 12.20
CA VAL A 112 2.92 14.54 13.13
C VAL A 112 2.10 15.80 13.51
N GLY A 113 2.67 16.98 13.31
CA GLY A 113 2.02 18.25 13.63
C GLY A 113 1.06 18.80 12.57
N LYS A 114 1.03 18.19 11.37
CA LYS A 114 0.19 18.71 10.28
C LYS A 114 -1.15 18.00 10.23
N ALA A 115 -2.22 18.74 10.46
CA ALA A 115 -3.58 18.28 10.17
C ALA A 115 -3.84 18.30 8.65
N GLY A 116 -4.50 17.26 8.12
CA GLY A 116 -4.84 17.22 6.71
C GLY A 116 -5.69 16.01 6.32
N ASP A 117 -6.39 16.16 5.20
CA ASP A 117 -7.20 15.09 4.61
C ASP A 117 -6.32 14.20 3.72
N PHE A 118 -5.34 13.53 4.29
CA PHE A 118 -4.45 12.62 3.58
C PHE A 118 -4.43 11.22 4.22
N VAL A 119 -3.93 10.26 3.49
CA VAL A 119 -3.66 8.89 3.95
C VAL A 119 -2.27 8.48 3.46
N GLY A 120 -1.55 7.68 4.22
CA GLY A 120 -0.31 7.07 3.73
C GLY A 120 -0.61 5.90 2.80
N TRP A 121 0.09 5.81 1.67
CA TRP A 121 -0.02 4.63 0.78
C TRP A 121 1.31 4.24 0.18
N SER A 122 1.38 2.99 -0.21
CA SER A 122 2.47 2.44 -1.01
C SER A 122 1.93 1.81 -2.28
N THR A 123 2.70 1.89 -3.36
CA THR A 123 2.42 1.24 -4.64
C THR A 123 3.63 0.43 -5.04
N ALA A 124 3.40 -0.83 -5.43
CA ALA A 124 4.45 -1.72 -5.94
C ALA A 124 3.88 -2.55 -7.09
N ARG A 125 4.74 -3.08 -7.96
CA ARG A 125 4.28 -3.91 -9.08
C ARG A 125 5.21 -5.07 -9.38
N LYS A 126 4.62 -6.08 -10.02
CA LYS A 126 5.35 -7.14 -10.71
C LYS A 126 4.66 -7.48 -12.02
N THR A 127 5.45 -7.90 -13.02
CA THR A 127 4.92 -8.33 -14.31
C THR A 127 5.30 -9.79 -14.52
N ILE A 128 4.30 -10.63 -14.70
CA ILE A 128 4.37 -12.07 -14.77
C ILE A 128 3.50 -12.60 -15.92
N THR A 129 3.57 -13.90 -16.18
CA THR A 129 2.66 -14.56 -17.13
C THR A 129 1.57 -15.29 -16.35
N LEU A 130 0.31 -14.89 -16.55
CA LEU A 130 -0.86 -15.57 -16.01
C LEU A 130 -1.74 -16.07 -17.17
N ASN A 131 -2.09 -17.36 -17.17
CA ASN A 131 -2.90 -17.96 -18.22
C ASN A 131 -2.39 -17.62 -19.64
N GLY A 132 -1.08 -17.66 -19.84
CA GLY A 132 -0.42 -17.33 -21.11
C GLY A 132 -0.38 -15.83 -21.47
N LYS A 133 -0.90 -14.95 -20.62
CA LYS A 133 -0.92 -13.50 -20.85
C LYS A 133 0.07 -12.78 -19.95
N ARG A 134 0.83 -11.83 -20.53
CA ARG A 134 1.65 -10.89 -19.75
C ARG A 134 0.74 -10.04 -18.89
N THR A 135 0.87 -10.16 -17.59
CA THR A 135 0.01 -9.52 -16.59
C THR A 135 0.86 -8.72 -15.61
N THR A 136 0.48 -7.48 -15.36
CA THR A 136 1.09 -6.65 -14.34
C THR A 136 0.15 -6.57 -13.13
N ILE A 137 0.60 -7.12 -12.02
CA ILE A 137 -0.07 -6.99 -10.74
C ILE A 137 0.46 -5.73 -10.06
N VAL A 138 -0.42 -4.82 -9.74
CA VAL A 138 -0.11 -3.60 -8.98
C VAL A 138 -0.73 -3.73 -7.60
N ALA A 139 0.12 -3.79 -6.58
CA ALA A 139 -0.29 -3.76 -5.19
C ALA A 139 -0.35 -2.29 -4.73
N LEU A 140 -1.47 -1.89 -4.15
CA LEU A 140 -1.70 -0.57 -3.57
C LEU A 140 -2.18 -0.76 -2.14
N ILE A 141 -1.33 -0.46 -1.17
CA ILE A 141 -1.60 -0.64 0.25
C ILE A 141 -1.75 0.71 0.92
N LEU A 142 -2.94 0.93 1.50
CA LEU A 142 -3.30 2.18 2.17
C LEU A 142 -3.26 1.97 3.69
N ARG A 143 -2.46 2.78 4.35
CA ARG A 143 -2.31 2.75 5.80
C ARG A 143 -3.57 3.32 6.48
N GLY A 144 -3.89 2.85 7.68
CA GLY A 144 -4.85 3.49 8.56
C GLY A 144 -4.33 4.84 9.09
N GLY A 145 -5.16 5.55 9.84
CA GLY A 145 -4.75 6.79 10.51
C GLY A 145 -3.64 6.49 11.52
N GLY A 146 -2.43 6.97 11.25
CA GLY A 146 -1.26 6.73 12.10
C GLY A 146 -0.82 7.96 12.88
N TYR A 147 -1.29 9.15 12.51
CA TYR A 147 -0.87 10.40 13.12
C TYR A 147 -2.07 11.19 13.66
N GLY A 148 -1.86 11.93 14.75
CA GLY A 148 -2.91 12.77 15.33
C GLY A 148 -3.54 13.75 14.33
N GLY A 149 -2.73 14.28 13.39
CA GLY A 149 -3.21 15.15 12.32
C GLY A 149 -4.17 14.49 11.34
N GLU A 150 -4.02 13.19 11.08
CA GLU A 150 -4.91 12.44 10.20
C GLU A 150 -6.30 12.19 10.81
N TRP A 151 -6.41 12.17 12.14
CA TRP A 151 -7.68 11.95 12.84
C TRP A 151 -8.68 13.07 12.64
N VAL A 152 -8.23 14.30 12.47
CA VAL A 152 -9.11 15.47 12.26
C VAL A 152 -9.96 15.28 11.01
N SER A 153 -9.40 14.72 9.96
CA SER A 153 -10.11 14.46 8.71
C SER A 153 -11.19 13.37 8.80
N ASN A 154 -11.13 12.50 9.83
CA ASN A 154 -12.21 11.54 10.10
C ASN A 154 -13.51 12.24 10.54
N LEU A 155 -13.43 13.49 11.00
CA LEU A 155 -14.55 14.33 11.38
C LEU A 155 -14.97 15.29 10.25
N HIS A 156 -14.23 15.35 9.17
CA HIS A 156 -14.52 16.20 8.02
C HIS A 156 -15.54 15.53 7.09
N THR A 157 -16.79 15.50 7.54
CA THR A 157 -17.88 14.81 6.81
C THR A 157 -18.27 15.52 5.52
N GLY A 158 -18.16 16.86 5.48
CA GLY A 158 -18.59 17.66 4.34
C GLY A 158 -20.10 17.71 4.17
N ALA A 159 -20.56 18.42 3.13
CA ALA A 159 -21.98 18.58 2.79
C ALA A 159 -22.43 17.70 1.60
N GLY A 160 -21.55 16.85 1.06
CA GLY A 160 -21.81 16.03 -0.12
C GLY A 160 -22.31 14.62 0.21
N HIS A 161 -22.49 13.81 -0.83
CA HIS A 161 -22.91 12.41 -0.70
C HIS A 161 -21.82 11.46 -0.20
N ALA A 162 -20.56 11.92 -0.14
CA ALA A 162 -19.44 11.15 0.36
C ALA A 162 -18.64 11.98 1.38
N HIS A 163 -18.03 11.28 2.33
CA HIS A 163 -17.25 11.86 3.40
C HIS A 163 -16.01 12.59 2.84
N SER A 164 -15.95 13.92 2.98
CA SER A 164 -14.91 14.75 2.37
C SER A 164 -13.49 14.34 2.76
N GLY A 165 -13.27 14.05 4.04
CA GLY A 165 -11.98 13.61 4.55
C GLY A 165 -11.50 12.27 3.98
N PHE A 166 -12.36 11.50 3.31
CA PHE A 166 -11.96 10.27 2.60
C PHE A 166 -11.92 10.47 1.08
N ILE A 167 -12.77 11.35 0.52
CA ILE A 167 -12.79 11.63 -0.92
C ILE A 167 -11.53 12.39 -1.37
N ILE A 168 -11.04 13.32 -0.57
CA ILE A 168 -9.83 14.09 -0.91
C ILE A 168 -8.63 13.16 -1.13
N PRO A 169 -8.28 12.24 -0.19
CA PRO A 169 -7.23 11.25 -0.43
C PRO A 169 -7.47 10.36 -1.66
N VAL A 170 -8.73 10.00 -1.95
CA VAL A 170 -9.05 9.21 -3.16
C VAL A 170 -8.58 9.90 -4.43
N HIS A 171 -8.78 11.22 -4.53
CA HIS A 171 -8.33 11.98 -5.70
C HIS A 171 -6.81 11.94 -5.87
N GLU A 172 -6.07 12.07 -4.78
CA GLU A 172 -4.61 12.05 -4.79
C GLU A 172 -4.06 10.67 -5.12
N VAL A 173 -4.55 9.62 -4.43
CA VAL A 173 -4.14 8.24 -4.69
C VAL A 173 -4.43 7.85 -6.14
N PHE A 174 -5.59 8.22 -6.66
CA PHE A 174 -5.97 7.93 -8.04
C PHE A 174 -5.05 8.62 -9.06
N ALA A 175 -4.74 9.90 -8.85
CA ALA A 175 -3.82 10.64 -9.71
C ALA A 175 -2.41 10.01 -9.68
N ASP A 176 -1.93 9.64 -8.50
CA ASP A 176 -0.62 9.02 -8.32
C ASP A 176 -0.55 7.63 -8.97
N LEU A 177 -1.61 6.82 -8.82
CA LEU A 177 -1.73 5.52 -9.49
C LEU A 177 -1.70 5.66 -11.02
N LYS A 178 -2.40 6.64 -11.58
CA LYS A 178 -2.38 6.93 -13.03
C LYS A 178 -0.97 7.30 -13.49
N ASN A 179 -0.28 8.16 -12.76
CA ASN A 179 1.10 8.55 -13.07
C ASN A 179 2.06 7.37 -12.98
N TYR A 180 1.92 6.53 -11.95
CA TYR A 180 2.70 5.32 -11.77
C TYR A 180 2.54 4.34 -12.94
N LEU A 181 1.30 4.11 -13.37
CA LEU A 181 0.99 3.26 -14.53
C LEU A 181 1.46 3.89 -15.85
N ALA A 182 1.32 5.20 -16.02
CA ALA A 182 1.78 5.90 -17.22
C ALA A 182 3.30 5.78 -17.39
N ALA A 183 4.06 5.99 -16.31
CA ALA A 183 5.51 5.82 -16.32
C ALA A 183 5.93 4.39 -16.70
N ALA A 184 5.24 3.38 -16.16
CA ALA A 184 5.49 1.98 -16.50
C ALA A 184 5.13 1.65 -17.95
N ARG A 185 4.05 2.24 -18.47
CA ARG A 185 3.63 2.07 -19.87
C ARG A 185 4.67 2.65 -20.84
N GLN A 186 5.19 3.84 -20.55
CA GLN A 186 6.23 4.47 -21.37
C GLN A 186 7.50 3.61 -21.48
N LYS A 187 7.81 2.84 -20.43
CA LYS A 187 8.95 1.89 -20.42
C LYS A 187 8.63 0.55 -21.08
N GLY A 188 7.41 0.33 -21.57
CA GLY A 188 6.98 -0.97 -22.12
C GLY A 188 6.87 -2.08 -21.08
N GLU A 189 6.74 -1.74 -19.79
CA GLU A 189 6.79 -2.69 -18.68
C GLU A 189 5.42 -3.27 -18.30
N LEU A 190 4.31 -2.72 -18.83
CA LEU A 190 2.96 -3.17 -18.52
C LEU A 190 2.49 -4.32 -19.43
N GLY A 191 1.76 -5.25 -18.80
CA GLY A 191 0.85 -6.19 -19.44
C GLY A 191 -0.61 -5.81 -19.16
N VAL A 192 -1.50 -6.81 -19.11
CA VAL A 192 -2.86 -6.62 -18.57
C VAL A 192 -2.74 -6.26 -17.10
N VAL A 193 -3.30 -5.12 -16.70
CA VAL A 193 -3.18 -4.65 -15.32
C VAL A 193 -4.23 -5.31 -14.43
N LYS A 194 -3.78 -5.87 -13.31
CA LYS A 194 -4.60 -6.33 -12.19
C LYS A 194 -4.22 -5.50 -10.97
N LEU A 195 -5.21 -4.91 -10.32
CA LEU A 195 -5.01 -4.07 -9.15
C LEU A 195 -5.36 -4.86 -7.88
N TRP A 196 -4.39 -4.97 -6.98
CA TRP A 196 -4.54 -5.53 -5.63
C TRP A 196 -4.53 -4.40 -4.63
N MET A 197 -5.69 -4.07 -4.08
CA MET A 197 -5.85 -2.99 -3.11
C MET A 197 -6.13 -3.54 -1.73
N GLY A 198 -5.42 -3.03 -0.73
CA GLY A 198 -5.68 -3.28 0.68
C GLY A 198 -5.65 -1.99 1.47
N GLY A 199 -6.46 -1.92 2.52
CA GLY A 199 -6.45 -0.78 3.43
C GLY A 199 -6.99 -1.18 4.80
N TYR A 200 -6.51 -0.49 5.84
CA TYR A 200 -6.97 -0.67 7.20
C TYR A 200 -7.63 0.60 7.72
N SER A 201 -8.74 0.49 8.46
CA SER A 201 -9.43 1.62 9.08
C SER A 201 -9.73 2.73 8.05
N ARG A 202 -9.21 3.95 8.24
CA ARG A 202 -9.28 5.07 7.29
C ARG A 202 -8.79 4.67 5.88
N GLY A 203 -7.69 3.91 5.79
CA GLY A 203 -7.19 3.40 4.53
C GLY A 203 -8.17 2.45 3.85
N ALA A 204 -8.96 1.68 4.60
CA ALA A 204 -10.00 0.81 4.04
C ALA A 204 -11.15 1.62 3.42
N ALA A 205 -11.56 2.73 4.07
CA ALA A 205 -12.57 3.63 3.50
C ALA A 205 -12.09 4.24 2.18
N VAL A 206 -10.85 4.72 2.14
CA VAL A 206 -10.24 5.27 0.92
C VAL A 206 -10.10 4.19 -0.15
N ALA A 207 -9.66 2.97 0.19
CA ALA A 207 -9.54 1.86 -0.76
C ALA A 207 -10.89 1.50 -1.39
N ASN A 208 -11.96 1.47 -0.60
CA ASN A 208 -13.32 1.16 -1.09
C ASN A 208 -13.82 2.22 -2.08
N LEU A 209 -13.68 3.50 -1.74
CA LEU A 209 -14.06 4.61 -2.62
C LEU A 209 -13.20 4.65 -3.90
N LEU A 210 -11.90 4.34 -3.77
CA LEU A 210 -11.00 4.25 -4.91
C LEU A 210 -11.37 3.10 -5.85
N ALA A 211 -11.73 1.92 -5.30
CA ALA A 211 -12.19 0.79 -6.10
C ALA A 211 -13.44 1.14 -6.92
N ALA A 212 -14.40 1.83 -6.30
CA ALA A 212 -15.58 2.32 -6.99
C ALA A 212 -15.23 3.31 -8.11
N ARG A 213 -14.23 4.15 -7.91
CA ARG A 213 -13.78 5.10 -8.93
C ARG A 213 -13.07 4.42 -10.08
N VAL A 214 -12.14 3.51 -9.80
CA VAL A 214 -11.39 2.77 -10.84
C VAL A 214 -12.33 1.96 -11.76
N ASN A 215 -13.42 1.42 -11.22
CA ASN A 215 -14.39 0.66 -12.00
C ASN A 215 -15.27 1.52 -12.92
N LYS A 216 -15.24 2.84 -12.77
CA LYS A 216 -16.03 3.78 -13.61
C LYS A 216 -15.24 4.39 -14.77
N GLU A 217 -13.93 4.31 -14.75
CA GLU A 217 -13.02 4.83 -15.76
C GLU A 217 -12.39 3.71 -16.61
#